data_3a26f9c2b30210c2154b1e502b8b678f
#
_entry.id   3a26f9c2b30210c2154b1e502b8b678f
#
_cell.length_a   1.000
_cell.length_b   1.000
_cell.length_c   1.000
_cell.angle_alpha   90.00
_cell.angle_beta   90.00
_cell.angle_gamma   90.00
#
_symmetry.space_group_name_H-M   'P 1'
#
loop_
_entity.id
_entity.type
_entity.pdbx_description
1 polymer ?
#
loop_
_entity_poly.entity_id
_entity_poly.type
_entity_poly.pdbx_seq_one_letter_code
_entity_poly.pdbx_strand_id
1 'polypeptide(L)'
;MTDAQCEHSADVLVVGAGPVGLALAGDLAWRGHSVVLVEKGDGSIFQPKMDLVGIRTMEFCRKWGIVGDVEATAYDRDYPQDNVYLTTLQGHELGRQPMPSMNAEQSPPESPQKRERCPQNFFDPVLRKFAISQIGLCAHFETEFLGFEQHSDHVLSRLKDFKSGQTRSLQTKYLVACDGGKSAVRESLGIEMKGRGLLTYTTNVIFRCPHFNALHNKAPGYRYMFVGPSGTWATIVAINGKDQWRMSLIGNASDKKTYTHAELKDCAARAMGSPFEMEILSVLPWQRAEWVAESYGQDRVFLCGDACHLTSPTGGLGMNTGIGDAVDLSWKLSAVLQGFAAPGLLASYFVERQPIAKRITQFSTGNLEIMKKVPSSALIEDDSVEGSRVRLAVGDALCEGLKREWFSMNMHLGNRYTASPINVYDEVESAEVLEAEFNDGVHYRPTSRVGARAPHVWLGDKTSTLDLLGRDFVLFCFDRVSARVQD
;
A
#
# COMPACT_ATOMS: atom_id res chain seq x y z
N MET A 1 4.78 28.82 11.16
CA MET A 1 3.41 29.39 11.23
C MET A 1 2.90 29.27 12.64
N THR A 2 2.19 30.28 13.13
CA THR A 2 1.43 30.14 14.38
C THR A 2 0.14 29.38 14.11
N ASP A 3 -0.41 28.65 15.09
CA ASP A 3 -1.67 27.90 14.97
C ASP A 3 -2.80 28.76 14.35
N ALA A 4 -2.86 30.06 14.69
CA ALA A 4 -3.83 31.01 14.16
C ALA A 4 -3.74 31.25 12.62
N GLN A 5 -2.58 31.09 11.99
CA GLN A 5 -2.44 31.22 10.54
C GLN A 5 -2.95 29.98 9.77
N CYS A 6 -2.84 28.80 10.37
CA CYS A 6 -3.36 27.57 9.79
C CYS A 6 -4.89 27.48 9.83
N GLU A 7 -5.57 28.34 10.59
CA GLU A 7 -7.04 28.32 10.71
C GLU A 7 -7.75 28.85 9.47
N HIS A 8 -7.12 29.72 8.68
CA HIS A 8 -7.77 30.45 7.57
C HIS A 8 -7.17 30.19 6.20
N SER A 9 -5.85 29.92 6.11
CA SER A 9 -5.19 29.68 4.83
C SER A 9 -3.95 28.79 4.93
N ALA A 10 -3.68 28.02 3.86
CA ALA A 10 -2.48 27.21 3.68
C ALA A 10 -2.16 27.02 2.19
N ASP A 11 -0.99 26.49 1.87
CA ASP A 11 -0.67 26.12 0.49
C ASP A 11 -1.50 24.92 0.03
N VAL A 12 -1.60 23.88 0.87
CA VAL A 12 -2.29 22.64 0.51
C VAL A 12 -3.20 22.16 1.64
N LEU A 13 -4.44 21.80 1.29
CA LEU A 13 -5.32 20.98 2.13
C LEU A 13 -5.18 19.51 1.72
N VAL A 14 -4.90 18.63 2.67
CA VAL A 14 -4.93 17.19 2.51
C VAL A 14 -6.12 16.62 3.27
N VAL A 15 -7.00 15.88 2.57
CA VAL A 15 -8.20 15.28 3.15
C VAL A 15 -7.99 13.78 3.36
N GLY A 16 -8.00 13.33 4.62
CA GLY A 16 -7.76 11.95 5.05
C GLY A 16 -6.35 11.73 5.58
N ALA A 17 -6.25 11.26 6.84
CA ALA A 17 -5.00 10.95 7.53
C ALA A 17 -4.71 9.45 7.60
N GLY A 18 -5.05 8.70 6.54
CA GLY A 18 -4.48 7.36 6.31
C GLY A 18 -3.00 7.45 5.91
N PRO A 19 -2.31 6.32 5.68
CA PRO A 19 -0.87 6.30 5.42
C PRO A 19 -0.46 7.17 4.22
N VAL A 20 -1.29 7.24 3.19
CA VAL A 20 -1.02 8.06 1.99
C VAL A 20 -1.12 9.55 2.29
N GLY A 21 -2.18 9.97 3.01
CA GLY A 21 -2.36 11.38 3.38
C GLY A 21 -1.31 11.86 4.37
N LEU A 22 -0.94 11.02 5.35
CA LEU A 22 0.15 11.30 6.29
C LEU A 22 1.50 11.45 5.57
N ALA A 23 1.80 10.55 4.61
CA ALA A 23 3.01 10.61 3.80
C ALA A 23 3.04 11.87 2.93
N LEU A 24 1.94 12.21 2.25
CA LEU A 24 1.83 13.40 1.42
C LEU A 24 1.99 14.70 2.24
N ALA A 25 1.22 14.81 3.32
CA ALA A 25 1.25 16.00 4.18
C ALA A 25 2.62 16.17 4.83
N GLY A 26 3.22 15.06 5.30
CA GLY A 26 4.57 15.06 5.86
C GLY A 26 5.63 15.44 4.84
N ASP A 27 5.60 14.90 3.62
CA ASP A 27 6.60 15.22 2.58
C ASP A 27 6.47 16.66 2.06
N LEU A 28 5.24 17.19 1.90
CA LEU A 28 5.00 18.60 1.55
C LEU A 28 5.54 19.54 2.64
N ALA A 29 5.22 19.29 3.90
CA ALA A 29 5.71 20.10 5.01
C ALA A 29 7.23 19.96 5.19
N TRP A 30 7.80 18.76 4.99
CA TRP A 30 9.24 18.53 4.95
C TRP A 30 9.94 19.34 3.84
N ARG A 31 9.23 19.60 2.71
CA ARG A 31 9.69 20.50 1.64
C ARG A 31 9.53 21.98 1.95
N GLY A 32 8.90 22.35 3.08
CA GLY A 32 8.76 23.71 3.56
C GLY A 32 7.44 24.40 3.23
N HIS A 33 6.41 23.65 2.79
CA HIS A 33 5.10 24.20 2.49
C HIS A 33 4.18 24.20 3.71
N SER A 34 3.21 25.10 3.71
CA SER A 34 2.13 25.13 4.69
C SER A 34 1.03 24.13 4.31
N VAL A 35 0.74 23.19 5.22
CA VAL A 35 -0.19 22.10 4.96
C VAL A 35 -1.22 22.01 6.08
N VAL A 36 -2.49 21.93 5.73
CA VAL A 36 -3.55 21.52 6.64
C VAL A 36 -3.95 20.08 6.30
N LEU A 37 -3.88 19.20 7.27
CA LEU A 37 -4.35 17.82 7.17
C LEU A 37 -5.62 17.65 7.99
N VAL A 38 -6.69 17.13 7.39
CA VAL A 38 -7.95 16.87 8.09
C VAL A 38 -8.31 15.40 8.05
N GLU A 39 -8.79 14.88 9.18
CA GLU A 39 -9.28 13.50 9.32
C GLU A 39 -10.56 13.50 10.15
N LYS A 40 -11.60 12.83 9.63
CA LYS A 40 -12.89 12.74 10.31
C LYS A 40 -12.86 11.89 11.57
N GLY A 41 -11.97 10.90 11.63
CA GLY A 41 -11.74 10.06 12.81
C GLY A 41 -10.72 10.68 13.76
N ASP A 42 -10.50 9.98 14.87
CA ASP A 42 -9.46 10.32 15.87
C ASP A 42 -8.05 9.86 15.45
N GLY A 43 -7.94 9.16 14.31
CA GLY A 43 -6.70 8.56 13.81
C GLY A 43 -6.39 7.17 14.39
N SER A 44 -7.31 6.56 15.12
CA SER A 44 -7.16 5.19 15.61
C SER A 44 -7.40 4.17 14.50
N ILE A 45 -6.56 3.14 14.44
CA ILE A 45 -6.68 2.05 13.49
C ILE A 45 -7.04 0.75 14.21
N PHE A 46 -8.31 0.41 14.20
CA PHE A 46 -8.82 -0.83 14.80
C PHE A 46 -8.69 -2.04 13.89
N GLN A 47 -8.65 -1.82 12.57
CA GLN A 47 -8.53 -2.87 11.57
C GLN A 47 -7.44 -2.52 10.55
N PRO A 48 -6.21 -3.03 10.72
CA PRO A 48 -5.15 -2.80 9.75
C PRO A 48 -5.54 -3.40 8.40
N LYS A 49 -5.57 -2.56 7.36
CA LYS A 49 -5.86 -2.94 5.98
C LYS A 49 -4.62 -3.47 5.25
N MET A 50 -3.44 -3.10 5.73
CA MET A 50 -2.14 -3.50 5.20
C MET A 50 -1.21 -3.94 6.33
N ASP A 51 -0.18 -4.69 5.99
CA ASP A 51 0.81 -5.21 6.92
C ASP A 51 2.24 -5.22 6.33
N LEU A 52 2.39 -4.99 5.02
CA LEU A 52 3.67 -4.96 4.34
C LEU A 52 4.04 -3.55 3.89
N VAL A 53 5.13 -3.03 4.43
CA VAL A 53 5.82 -1.84 3.91
C VAL A 53 6.86 -2.33 2.89
N GLY A 54 6.60 -2.07 1.61
CA GLY A 54 7.42 -2.56 0.49
C GLY A 54 8.78 -1.85 0.40
N ILE A 55 9.70 -2.43 -0.34
CA ILE A 55 11.08 -1.94 -0.48
C ILE A 55 11.10 -0.46 -0.89
N ARG A 56 10.32 -0.06 -1.90
CA ARG A 56 10.27 1.34 -2.36
C ARG A 56 9.77 2.29 -1.29
N THR A 57 8.76 1.89 -0.53
CA THR A 57 8.25 2.69 0.59
C THR A 57 9.30 2.81 1.70
N MET A 58 10.05 1.74 1.98
CA MET A 58 11.18 1.81 2.93
C MET A 58 12.31 2.74 2.46
N GLU A 59 12.53 2.89 1.14
CA GLU A 59 13.44 3.91 0.61
C GLU A 59 12.94 5.33 0.88
N PHE A 60 11.61 5.57 0.79
CA PHE A 60 11.03 6.84 1.21
C PHE A 60 11.14 7.05 2.73
N CYS A 61 10.91 6.02 3.54
CA CYS A 61 11.16 6.07 4.98
C CYS A 61 12.62 6.41 5.30
N ARG A 62 13.58 5.88 4.51
CA ARG A 62 15.00 6.24 4.62
C ARG A 62 15.23 7.72 4.31
N LYS A 63 14.64 8.23 3.24
CA LYS A 63 14.70 9.65 2.87
C LYS A 63 14.13 10.56 3.95
N TRP A 64 13.07 10.13 4.62
CA TRP A 64 12.45 10.86 5.74
C TRP A 64 13.13 10.64 7.09
N GLY A 65 14.12 9.73 7.17
CA GLY A 65 14.86 9.44 8.40
C GLY A 65 14.08 8.60 9.42
N ILE A 66 13.05 7.88 9.02
CA ILE A 66 12.12 7.14 9.91
C ILE A 66 12.24 5.62 9.84
N VAL A 67 13.25 5.07 9.16
CA VAL A 67 13.46 3.60 9.07
C VAL A 67 13.54 2.98 10.45
N GLY A 68 14.33 3.57 11.37
CA GLY A 68 14.47 3.07 12.74
C GLY A 68 13.15 3.09 13.52
N ASP A 69 12.29 4.09 13.31
CA ASP A 69 10.96 4.11 13.94
C ASP A 69 10.04 2.99 13.39
N VAL A 70 10.12 2.66 12.10
CA VAL A 70 9.37 1.53 11.51
C VAL A 70 9.86 0.20 12.07
N GLU A 71 11.17 0.00 12.15
CA GLU A 71 11.81 -1.22 12.66
C GLU A 71 11.60 -1.41 14.18
N ALA A 72 11.46 -0.32 14.92
CA ALA A 72 11.24 -0.34 16.39
C ALA A 72 9.78 -0.57 16.79
N THR A 73 8.87 -0.79 15.85
CA THR A 73 7.46 -1.07 16.15
C THR A 73 7.26 -2.39 16.90
N ALA A 74 6.10 -2.58 17.52
CA ALA A 74 5.83 -3.73 18.39
C ALA A 74 5.62 -5.07 17.64
N TYR A 75 5.83 -5.12 16.32
CA TYR A 75 5.81 -6.37 15.56
C TYR A 75 6.97 -7.28 16.00
N ASP A 76 6.71 -8.58 16.18
CA ASP A 76 7.75 -9.55 16.47
C ASP A 76 8.56 -9.85 15.20
N ARG A 77 9.74 -9.24 15.09
CA ARG A 77 10.61 -9.33 13.90
C ARG A 77 11.29 -10.69 13.72
N ASP A 78 11.29 -11.54 14.75
CA ASP A 78 11.78 -12.93 14.67
C ASP A 78 10.66 -13.91 14.28
N TYR A 79 9.40 -13.44 14.24
CA TYR A 79 8.27 -14.28 13.85
C TYR A 79 8.44 -14.80 12.42
N PRO A 80 8.25 -16.13 12.17
CA PRO A 80 8.38 -16.75 10.85
C PRO A 80 7.46 -16.12 9.82
N GLN A 81 7.98 -15.91 8.60
CA GLN A 81 7.23 -15.24 7.52
C GLN A 81 6.71 -16.22 6.45
N ASP A 82 6.75 -17.51 6.72
CA ASP A 82 6.32 -18.55 5.78
C ASP A 82 4.85 -18.39 5.37
N ASN A 83 4.57 -18.71 4.10
CA ASN A 83 3.22 -18.91 3.61
C ASN A 83 2.92 -20.39 3.55
N VAL A 84 1.89 -20.83 4.27
CA VAL A 84 1.55 -22.25 4.46
C VAL A 84 0.21 -22.54 3.81
N TYR A 85 0.16 -23.54 2.96
CA TYR A 85 -1.04 -24.02 2.28
C TYR A 85 -1.47 -25.33 2.95
N LEU A 86 -2.74 -25.42 3.36
CA LEU A 86 -3.17 -26.55 4.17
C LEU A 86 -4.70 -26.78 4.08
N THR A 87 -5.16 -27.95 4.47
CA THR A 87 -6.60 -28.22 4.61
C THR A 87 -7.14 -27.59 5.88
N THR A 88 -6.53 -27.90 7.03
CA THR A 88 -6.75 -27.29 8.34
C THR A 88 -5.40 -27.23 9.08
N LEU A 89 -5.31 -26.45 10.15
CA LEU A 89 -4.08 -26.38 10.96
C LEU A 89 -3.73 -27.72 11.63
N GLN A 90 -4.73 -28.53 11.98
CA GLN A 90 -4.53 -29.89 12.53
C GLN A 90 -4.55 -30.98 11.44
N GLY A 91 -4.90 -30.62 10.19
CA GLY A 91 -4.98 -31.53 9.06
C GLY A 91 -3.70 -31.60 8.22
N HIS A 92 -3.85 -31.71 6.89
CA HIS A 92 -2.73 -31.87 5.97
C HIS A 92 -2.11 -30.54 5.56
N GLU A 93 -0.79 -30.44 5.60
CA GLU A 93 -0.02 -29.40 4.93
C GLU A 93 0.16 -29.82 3.46
N LEU A 94 -0.25 -28.94 2.55
CA LEU A 94 -0.19 -29.16 1.09
C LEU A 94 1.13 -28.65 0.53
N GLY A 95 1.65 -27.57 1.10
CA GLY A 95 2.90 -26.95 0.68
C GLY A 95 3.24 -25.74 1.56
N ARG A 96 4.49 -25.30 1.46
CA ARG A 96 5.03 -24.17 2.20
C ARG A 96 5.98 -23.37 1.33
N GLN A 97 5.80 -22.05 1.30
CA GLN A 97 6.77 -21.12 0.76
C GLN A 97 7.58 -20.54 1.92
N PRO A 98 8.81 -20.99 2.15
CA PRO A 98 9.64 -20.46 3.21
C PRO A 98 10.07 -19.02 2.92
N MET A 99 10.06 -18.18 3.96
CA MET A 99 10.48 -16.80 3.90
C MET A 99 11.27 -16.44 5.16
N PRO A 100 12.36 -15.66 5.05
CA PRO A 100 13.12 -15.24 6.22
C PRO A 100 12.25 -14.36 7.14
N SER A 101 12.50 -14.41 8.46
CA SER A 101 11.95 -13.46 9.41
C SER A 101 12.47 -12.04 9.09
N MET A 102 11.83 -11.00 9.62
CA MET A 102 12.27 -9.63 9.35
C MET A 102 13.69 -9.35 9.83
N ASN A 103 14.14 -9.98 10.93
CA ASN A 103 15.53 -9.86 11.39
C ASN A 103 16.52 -10.64 10.52
N ALA A 104 16.12 -11.77 9.94
CA ALA A 104 16.96 -12.60 9.09
C ALA A 104 17.02 -12.11 7.63
N GLU A 105 16.01 -11.39 7.16
CA GLU A 105 15.95 -10.86 5.79
C GLU A 105 17.02 -9.80 5.57
N GLN A 106 17.76 -9.90 4.47
CA GLN A 106 18.79 -8.94 4.08
C GLN A 106 18.24 -7.97 3.02
N SER A 107 18.76 -6.76 2.98
CA SER A 107 18.50 -5.84 1.88
C SER A 107 19.05 -6.42 0.58
N PRO A 108 18.29 -6.40 -0.52
CA PRO A 108 18.76 -6.87 -1.80
C PRO A 108 19.84 -5.92 -2.36
N PRO A 109 20.73 -6.40 -3.25
CA PRO A 109 21.78 -5.56 -3.83
C PRO A 109 21.22 -4.37 -4.64
N GLU A 110 19.96 -4.40 -5.05
CA GLU A 110 19.31 -3.34 -5.82
C GLU A 110 18.73 -2.20 -4.96
N SER A 111 18.75 -2.34 -3.62
CA SER A 111 18.19 -1.33 -2.71
C SER A 111 18.96 -1.25 -1.39
N PRO A 112 19.14 -0.04 -0.81
CA PRO A 112 19.70 0.10 0.53
C PRO A 112 18.74 -0.35 1.62
N GLN A 113 17.51 -0.72 1.26
CA GLN A 113 16.45 -1.13 2.17
C GLN A 113 15.86 -2.48 1.76
N LYS A 114 15.31 -3.17 2.73
CA LYS A 114 14.44 -4.32 2.54
C LYS A 114 12.98 -3.94 2.82
N ARG A 115 12.06 -4.83 2.53
CA ARG A 115 10.67 -4.69 2.99
C ARG A 115 10.59 -4.87 4.50
N GLU A 116 9.53 -4.32 5.12
CA GLU A 116 9.25 -4.52 6.54
C GLU A 116 7.81 -4.99 6.78
N ARG A 117 7.64 -5.85 7.77
CA ARG A 117 6.33 -6.21 8.28
C ARG A 117 5.94 -5.20 9.36
N CYS A 118 5.11 -4.26 8.99
CA CYS A 118 4.63 -3.20 9.88
C CYS A 118 3.15 -2.95 9.59
N PRO A 119 2.24 -3.66 10.26
CA PRO A 119 0.81 -3.48 10.10
C PRO A 119 0.37 -2.02 10.29
N GLN A 120 -0.70 -1.64 9.63
CA GLN A 120 -1.15 -0.25 9.54
C GLN A 120 -1.31 0.42 10.93
N ASN A 121 -1.80 -0.31 11.92
CA ASN A 121 -1.93 0.18 13.30
C ASN A 121 -0.58 0.50 13.99
N PHE A 122 0.54 0.05 13.42
CA PHE A 122 1.90 0.43 13.83
C PHE A 122 2.52 1.46 12.88
N PHE A 123 2.26 1.34 11.58
CA PHE A 123 2.87 2.20 10.56
C PHE A 123 2.26 3.62 10.54
N ASP A 124 0.93 3.75 10.64
CA ASP A 124 0.27 5.07 10.65
C ASP A 124 0.74 5.96 11.81
N PRO A 125 0.93 5.46 13.06
CA PRO A 125 1.54 6.24 14.15
C PRO A 125 2.96 6.74 13.83
N VAL A 126 3.79 5.94 13.13
CA VAL A 126 5.15 6.36 12.71
C VAL A 126 5.05 7.49 11.69
N LEU A 127 4.22 7.35 10.66
CA LEU A 127 3.98 8.40 9.67
C LEU A 127 3.38 9.66 10.31
N ARG A 128 2.44 9.50 11.24
CA ARG A 128 1.84 10.62 11.98
C ARG A 128 2.88 11.38 12.80
N LYS A 129 3.75 10.67 13.52
CA LYS A 129 4.86 11.28 14.25
C LYS A 129 5.77 12.06 13.32
N PHE A 130 6.16 11.48 12.19
CA PHE A 130 6.95 12.14 11.16
C PHE A 130 6.24 13.39 10.62
N ALA A 131 5.00 13.27 10.18
CA ALA A 131 4.25 14.37 9.59
C ALA A 131 4.09 15.54 10.57
N ILE A 132 3.64 15.28 11.81
CA ILE A 132 3.41 16.31 12.84
C ILE A 132 4.73 16.97 13.29
N SER A 133 5.86 16.29 13.18
CA SER A 133 7.16 16.89 13.50
C SER A 133 7.63 17.94 12.48
N GLN A 134 6.99 18.02 11.31
CA GLN A 134 7.37 18.97 10.28
C GLN A 134 6.80 20.37 10.56
N ILE A 135 7.67 21.38 10.46
CA ILE A 135 7.25 22.78 10.59
C ILE A 135 6.32 23.13 9.41
N GLY A 136 5.17 23.73 9.69
CA GLY A 136 4.19 24.13 8.67
C GLY A 136 3.03 23.15 8.48
N LEU A 137 3.03 21.99 9.16
CA LEU A 137 1.87 21.11 9.18
C LEU A 137 0.94 21.40 10.36
N CYS A 138 -0.34 21.59 10.04
CA CYS A 138 -1.43 21.62 11.01
C CYS A 138 -2.35 20.41 10.77
N ALA A 139 -2.42 19.50 11.72
CA ALA A 139 -3.26 18.30 11.61
C ALA A 139 -4.50 18.42 12.51
N HIS A 140 -5.69 18.28 11.92
CA HIS A 140 -6.97 18.33 12.60
C HIS A 140 -7.67 16.98 12.48
N PHE A 141 -7.67 16.22 13.56
CA PHE A 141 -8.47 15.00 13.70
C PHE A 141 -9.88 15.35 14.18
N GLU A 142 -10.81 14.41 14.03
CA GLU A 142 -12.24 14.62 14.35
C GLU A 142 -12.81 15.84 13.59
N THR A 143 -12.25 16.09 12.39
CA THR A 143 -12.62 17.21 11.50
C THR A 143 -13.05 16.66 10.15
N GLU A 144 -14.34 16.85 9.83
CA GLU A 144 -14.94 16.39 8.59
C GLU A 144 -14.80 17.41 7.48
N PHE A 145 -14.34 16.97 6.32
CA PHE A 145 -14.41 17.72 5.08
C PHE A 145 -15.82 17.64 4.51
N LEU A 146 -16.48 18.79 4.32
CA LEU A 146 -17.86 18.89 3.86
C LEU A 146 -18.01 19.17 2.37
N GLY A 147 -16.95 19.70 1.71
CA GLY A 147 -16.98 20.06 0.31
C GLY A 147 -16.08 21.24 0.01
N PHE A 148 -16.02 21.63 -1.27
CA PHE A 148 -15.15 22.69 -1.75
C PHE A 148 -15.76 23.44 -2.93
N GLU A 149 -15.22 24.65 -3.17
CA GLU A 149 -15.44 25.46 -4.37
C GLU A 149 -14.08 25.79 -4.98
N GLN A 150 -13.93 25.59 -6.30
CA GLN A 150 -12.69 25.95 -7.01
C GLN A 150 -12.80 27.35 -7.59
N HIS A 151 -11.76 28.14 -7.38
CA HIS A 151 -11.54 29.45 -7.99
C HIS A 151 -10.29 29.41 -8.88
N SER A 152 -10.06 30.45 -9.65
CA SER A 152 -8.91 30.50 -10.59
C SER A 152 -7.55 30.43 -9.89
N ASP A 153 -7.44 30.91 -8.65
CA ASP A 153 -6.20 31.02 -7.88
C ASP A 153 -6.19 30.23 -6.57
N HIS A 154 -7.35 29.75 -6.09
CA HIS A 154 -7.46 29.01 -4.84
C HIS A 154 -8.63 28.02 -4.83
N VAL A 155 -8.68 27.22 -3.77
CA VAL A 155 -9.80 26.34 -3.40
C VAL A 155 -10.32 26.77 -2.05
N LEU A 156 -11.63 26.99 -1.95
CA LEU A 156 -12.32 27.27 -0.69
C LEU A 156 -13.00 26.01 -0.19
N SER A 157 -12.51 25.45 0.92
CA SER A 157 -13.02 24.22 1.51
C SER A 157 -13.82 24.50 2.77
N ARG A 158 -14.89 23.70 3.01
CA ARG A 158 -15.69 23.76 4.24
C ARG A 158 -15.36 22.57 5.12
N LEU A 159 -15.02 22.86 6.38
CA LEU A 159 -14.60 21.88 7.39
C LEU A 159 -15.51 21.97 8.60
N LYS A 160 -15.84 20.84 9.20
CA LYS A 160 -16.64 20.76 10.44
C LYS A 160 -15.85 20.06 11.52
N ASP A 161 -15.60 20.75 12.61
CA ASP A 161 -15.03 20.18 13.82
C ASP A 161 -16.10 19.44 14.62
N PHE A 162 -15.88 18.15 14.93
CA PHE A 162 -16.87 17.36 15.66
C PHE A 162 -16.93 17.66 17.14
N LYS A 163 -15.85 18.18 17.74
CA LYS A 163 -15.82 18.51 19.17
C LYS A 163 -16.62 19.78 19.46
N SER A 164 -16.38 20.83 18.67
CA SER A 164 -17.09 22.11 18.84
C SER A 164 -18.41 22.18 18.07
N GLY A 165 -18.62 21.31 17.08
CA GLY A 165 -19.74 21.37 16.13
C GLY A 165 -19.65 22.54 15.15
N GLN A 166 -18.59 23.33 15.21
CA GLN A 166 -18.43 24.53 14.37
C GLN A 166 -18.01 24.16 12.94
N THR A 167 -18.53 24.91 12.00
CA THR A 167 -18.11 24.84 10.59
C THR A 167 -17.28 26.09 10.27
N ARG A 168 -16.14 25.89 9.59
CA ARG A 168 -15.26 26.95 9.12
C ARG A 168 -14.90 26.78 7.65
N SER A 169 -14.52 27.85 7.00
CA SER A 169 -13.95 27.83 5.67
C SER A 169 -12.42 27.91 5.74
N LEU A 170 -11.76 27.16 4.85
CA LEU A 170 -10.30 27.16 4.69
C LEU A 170 -9.97 27.45 3.23
N GLN A 171 -9.15 28.47 2.98
CA GLN A 171 -8.64 28.80 1.66
C GLN A 171 -7.27 28.15 1.45
N THR A 172 -7.10 27.42 0.33
CA THR A 172 -5.80 26.80 -0.02
C THR A 172 -5.50 26.97 -1.51
N LYS A 173 -4.23 26.92 -1.90
CA LYS A 173 -3.85 26.95 -3.32
C LYS A 173 -4.24 25.65 -4.01
N TYR A 174 -4.12 24.53 -3.30
CA TYR A 174 -4.46 23.20 -3.79
C TYR A 174 -5.18 22.36 -2.72
N LEU A 175 -6.00 21.41 -3.18
CA LEU A 175 -6.63 20.38 -2.37
C LEU A 175 -6.20 19.01 -2.88
N VAL A 176 -5.79 18.11 -1.98
CA VAL A 176 -5.49 16.72 -2.32
C VAL A 176 -6.34 15.76 -1.49
N ALA A 177 -7.12 14.95 -2.17
CA ALA A 177 -7.95 13.93 -1.56
C ALA A 177 -7.18 12.62 -1.37
N CYS A 178 -6.96 12.26 -0.11
CA CYS A 178 -6.48 10.95 0.36
C CYS A 178 -7.58 10.23 1.17
N ASP A 179 -8.86 10.50 0.85
CA ASP A 179 -10.06 10.13 1.58
C ASP A 179 -10.57 8.70 1.28
N GLY A 180 -9.73 7.93 0.56
CA GLY A 180 -9.94 6.50 0.36
C GLY A 180 -10.90 6.16 -0.77
N GLY A 181 -11.25 4.87 -0.89
CA GLY A 181 -11.97 4.33 -2.05
C GLY A 181 -13.39 4.88 -2.25
N LYS A 182 -14.00 5.45 -1.21
CA LYS A 182 -15.28 6.16 -1.27
C LYS A 182 -15.07 7.68 -1.25
N SER A 183 -14.09 8.16 -1.99
CA SER A 183 -13.70 9.57 -2.03
C SER A 183 -14.87 10.47 -2.39
N ALA A 184 -15.28 11.32 -1.44
CA ALA A 184 -16.30 12.34 -1.68
C ALA A 184 -15.78 13.44 -2.63
N VAL A 185 -14.48 13.71 -2.61
CA VAL A 185 -13.86 14.66 -3.53
C VAL A 185 -13.91 14.15 -4.96
N ARG A 186 -13.54 12.87 -5.20
CA ARG A 186 -13.64 12.24 -6.53
C ARG A 186 -15.07 12.29 -7.07
N GLU A 187 -16.05 11.93 -6.23
CA GLU A 187 -17.47 11.98 -6.60
C GLU A 187 -17.92 13.40 -6.94
N SER A 188 -17.50 14.40 -6.16
CA SER A 188 -17.80 15.82 -6.43
C SER A 188 -17.20 16.34 -7.74
N LEU A 189 -16.05 15.78 -8.16
CA LEU A 189 -15.43 16.08 -9.46
C LEU A 189 -16.07 15.32 -10.63
N GLY A 190 -16.97 14.37 -10.37
CA GLY A 190 -17.57 13.53 -11.40
C GLY A 190 -16.57 12.56 -12.05
N ILE A 191 -15.44 12.26 -11.40
CA ILE A 191 -14.41 11.36 -11.93
C ILE A 191 -14.84 9.91 -11.73
N GLU A 192 -14.98 9.18 -12.83
CA GLU A 192 -15.38 7.78 -12.83
C GLU A 192 -14.20 6.85 -12.55
N MET A 193 -14.51 5.70 -11.94
CA MET A 193 -13.58 4.59 -11.77
C MET A 193 -13.80 3.56 -12.88
N LYS A 194 -12.72 3.13 -13.54
CA LYS A 194 -12.75 2.11 -14.60
C LYS A 194 -11.93 0.88 -14.17
N GLY A 195 -12.30 -0.27 -14.69
CA GLY A 195 -11.63 -1.54 -14.41
C GLY A 195 -12.59 -2.71 -14.42
N ARG A 196 -12.15 -3.85 -13.86
CA ARG A 196 -12.97 -5.07 -13.79
C ARG A 196 -14.08 -5.01 -12.75
N GLY A 197 -14.06 -4.00 -11.90
CA GLY A 197 -15.08 -3.82 -10.89
C GLY A 197 -14.86 -4.61 -9.62
N LEU A 198 -15.96 -4.96 -8.97
CA LEU A 198 -15.96 -5.82 -7.79
C LEU A 198 -15.53 -7.23 -8.16
N LEU A 199 -14.45 -7.72 -7.54
CA LEU A 199 -13.90 -9.06 -7.77
C LEU A 199 -14.47 -10.09 -6.80
N THR A 200 -14.61 -9.73 -5.52
CA THR A 200 -15.16 -10.62 -4.48
C THR A 200 -15.48 -9.85 -3.21
N TYR A 201 -16.48 -10.33 -2.49
CA TYR A 201 -16.69 -9.97 -1.09
C TYR A 201 -15.78 -10.83 -0.21
N THR A 202 -15.26 -10.24 0.85
CA THR A 202 -14.44 -10.91 1.86
C THR A 202 -14.86 -10.40 3.24
N THR A 203 -14.93 -11.25 4.24
CA THR A 203 -15.14 -10.83 5.62
C THR A 203 -13.83 -10.98 6.37
N ASN A 204 -13.28 -9.86 6.86
CA ASN A 204 -12.10 -9.84 7.70
C ASN A 204 -12.51 -9.86 9.17
N VAL A 205 -11.92 -10.77 9.93
CA VAL A 205 -12.14 -10.92 11.37
C VAL A 205 -10.80 -10.77 12.06
N ILE A 206 -10.64 -9.74 12.89
CA ILE A 206 -9.50 -9.63 13.80
C ILE A 206 -9.88 -10.33 15.10
N PHE A 207 -9.04 -11.26 15.52
CA PHE A 207 -9.25 -11.97 16.76
C PHE A 207 -7.97 -12.09 17.58
N ARG A 208 -8.11 -12.24 18.89
CA ARG A 208 -7.02 -12.53 19.82
C ARG A 208 -7.04 -13.99 20.19
N CYS A 209 -5.88 -14.63 20.11
CA CYS A 209 -5.63 -15.97 20.59
C CYS A 209 -4.13 -16.11 20.93
N PRO A 210 -3.74 -15.94 22.21
CA PRO A 210 -2.34 -15.96 22.64
C PRO A 210 -1.63 -17.31 22.41
N HIS A 211 -2.40 -18.40 22.43
CA HIS A 211 -1.87 -19.74 22.30
C HIS A 211 -2.10 -20.37 20.92
N PHE A 212 -2.38 -19.55 19.89
CA PHE A 212 -2.76 -20.03 18.56
C PHE A 212 -1.78 -21.07 18.00
N ASN A 213 -0.48 -20.77 18.02
CA ASN A 213 0.56 -21.67 17.52
C ASN A 213 0.73 -22.96 18.36
N ALA A 214 0.22 -22.99 19.60
CA ALA A 214 0.24 -24.20 20.43
C ALA A 214 -0.97 -25.13 20.19
N LEU A 215 -1.97 -24.68 19.44
CA LEU A 215 -3.19 -25.45 19.15
C LEU A 215 -3.01 -26.45 17.99
N HIS A 216 -1.86 -26.41 17.32
CA HIS A 216 -1.55 -27.27 16.19
C HIS A 216 -0.07 -27.69 16.17
N ASN A 217 0.28 -28.68 15.36
CA ASN A 217 1.63 -29.23 15.24
C ASN A 217 2.42 -28.70 14.03
N LYS A 218 1.88 -27.73 13.28
CA LYS A 218 2.59 -27.11 12.15
C LYS A 218 3.63 -26.13 12.65
N ALA A 219 4.75 -26.04 11.96
CA ALA A 219 5.69 -24.94 12.17
C ALA A 219 4.96 -23.60 11.96
N PRO A 220 5.19 -22.60 12.83
CA PRO A 220 4.56 -21.28 12.69
C PRO A 220 4.82 -20.67 11.32
N GLY A 221 3.85 -19.91 10.81
CA GLY A 221 3.93 -19.16 9.57
C GLY A 221 3.21 -17.84 9.68
N TYR A 222 3.58 -16.90 8.82
CA TYR A 222 2.92 -15.61 8.75
C TYR A 222 1.50 -15.73 8.21
N ARG A 223 1.30 -16.56 7.17
CA ARG A 223 0.01 -16.72 6.49
C ARG A 223 -0.31 -18.19 6.30
N TYR A 224 -1.48 -18.55 6.76
CA TYR A 224 -2.09 -19.86 6.52
C TYR A 224 -3.21 -19.70 5.49
N MET A 225 -3.18 -20.47 4.41
CA MET A 225 -4.20 -20.49 3.36
C MET A 225 -4.92 -21.83 3.39
N PHE A 226 -6.24 -21.79 3.59
CA PHE A 226 -7.08 -22.98 3.75
C PHE A 226 -7.74 -23.36 2.43
N VAL A 227 -7.45 -24.58 2.00
CA VAL A 227 -7.95 -25.16 0.75
C VAL A 227 -8.86 -26.35 1.10
N GLY A 228 -10.09 -26.28 0.65
CA GLY A 228 -11.08 -27.35 0.80
C GLY A 228 -11.48 -27.96 -0.55
N PRO A 229 -12.48 -28.84 -0.54
CA PRO A 229 -12.99 -29.48 -1.77
C PRO A 229 -13.43 -28.53 -2.88
N SER A 230 -13.80 -27.29 -2.52
CA SER A 230 -14.22 -26.25 -3.47
C SER A 230 -13.13 -25.20 -3.75
N GLY A 231 -11.88 -25.45 -3.37
CA GLY A 231 -10.75 -24.52 -3.52
C GLY A 231 -10.46 -23.69 -2.26
N THR A 232 -9.75 -22.58 -2.43
CA THR A 232 -9.35 -21.70 -1.31
C THR A 232 -10.56 -20.95 -0.77
N TRP A 233 -10.84 -21.09 0.53
CA TRP A 233 -12.01 -20.50 1.18
C TRP A 233 -11.67 -19.49 2.30
N ALA A 234 -10.49 -19.58 2.92
CA ALA A 234 -10.07 -18.67 3.96
C ALA A 234 -8.55 -18.51 4.03
N THR A 235 -8.13 -17.43 4.70
CA THR A 235 -6.74 -17.26 5.12
C THR A 235 -6.70 -16.79 6.57
N ILE A 236 -5.65 -17.16 7.32
CA ILE A 236 -5.34 -16.55 8.61
C ILE A 236 -3.93 -15.99 8.52
N VAL A 237 -3.74 -14.73 8.97
CA VAL A 237 -2.44 -14.06 9.01
C VAL A 237 -2.13 -13.54 10.41
N ALA A 238 -0.85 -13.59 10.79
CA ALA A 238 -0.36 -13.00 12.03
C ALA A 238 -0.31 -11.46 11.88
N ILE A 239 -1.00 -10.72 12.80
CA ILE A 239 -0.98 -9.26 12.81
C ILE A 239 0.26 -8.74 13.53
N ASN A 240 0.53 -9.22 14.73
CA ASN A 240 1.64 -8.73 15.57
C ASN A 240 2.70 -9.80 15.85
N GLY A 241 2.56 -10.99 15.29
CA GLY A 241 3.45 -12.13 15.55
C GLY A 241 3.32 -12.74 16.96
N LYS A 242 2.31 -12.35 17.75
CA LYS A 242 2.13 -12.78 19.14
C LYS A 242 0.76 -13.39 19.39
N ASP A 243 -0.26 -12.55 19.46
CA ASP A 243 -1.60 -12.92 19.93
C ASP A 243 -2.74 -12.45 19.02
N GLN A 244 -2.47 -11.58 18.06
CA GLN A 244 -3.48 -11.02 17.17
C GLN A 244 -3.39 -11.61 15.77
N TRP A 245 -4.54 -12.02 15.27
CA TRP A 245 -4.71 -12.74 14.01
C TRP A 245 -5.81 -12.11 13.18
N ARG A 246 -5.66 -12.15 11.87
CA ARG A 246 -6.72 -11.77 10.93
C ARG A 246 -7.15 -13.00 10.13
N MET A 247 -8.38 -13.46 10.33
CA MET A 247 -9.03 -14.41 9.44
C MET A 247 -9.76 -13.66 8.34
N SER A 248 -9.55 -14.06 7.09
CA SER A 248 -10.25 -13.53 5.92
C SER A 248 -11.04 -14.65 5.26
N LEU A 249 -12.37 -14.57 5.32
CA LEU A 249 -13.28 -15.49 4.66
C LEU A 249 -13.52 -14.98 3.23
N ILE A 250 -13.16 -15.80 2.24
CA ILE A 250 -13.18 -15.42 0.83
C ILE A 250 -14.51 -15.86 0.22
N GLY A 251 -15.33 -14.89 -0.15
CA GLY A 251 -16.59 -15.12 -0.87
C GLY A 251 -16.44 -14.96 -2.38
N ASN A 252 -17.55 -14.76 -3.05
CA ASN A 252 -17.63 -14.44 -4.48
C ASN A 252 -18.20 -13.02 -4.69
N ALA A 253 -18.31 -12.59 -5.94
CA ALA A 253 -18.82 -11.24 -6.26
C ALA A 253 -20.36 -11.15 -6.19
N SER A 254 -21.07 -12.28 -6.24
CA SER A 254 -22.54 -12.32 -6.29
C SER A 254 -23.20 -12.49 -4.92
N ASP A 255 -22.41 -12.86 -3.87
CA ASP A 255 -22.96 -13.18 -2.56
C ASP A 255 -22.26 -12.39 -1.46
N LYS A 256 -22.94 -11.34 -0.97
CA LYS A 256 -22.51 -10.57 0.19
C LYS A 256 -23.01 -11.23 1.47
N LYS A 257 -22.29 -12.23 1.94
CA LYS A 257 -22.63 -12.93 3.18
C LYS A 257 -22.33 -12.07 4.41
N THR A 258 -23.29 -12.02 5.33
CA THR A 258 -23.12 -11.49 6.68
C THR A 258 -23.03 -12.66 7.65
N TYR A 259 -22.09 -12.60 8.58
CA TYR A 259 -21.84 -13.66 9.54
C TYR A 259 -22.17 -13.19 10.95
N THR A 260 -22.78 -14.06 11.76
CA THR A 260 -22.88 -13.91 13.21
C THR A 260 -21.53 -14.27 13.85
N HIS A 261 -21.32 -13.85 15.12
CA HIS A 261 -20.11 -14.24 15.85
C HIS A 261 -20.00 -15.76 16.05
N ALA A 262 -21.10 -16.48 16.17
CA ALA A 262 -21.13 -17.94 16.26
C ALA A 262 -20.61 -18.56 14.95
N GLU A 263 -21.16 -18.17 13.80
CA GLU A 263 -20.69 -18.64 12.48
C GLU A 263 -19.21 -18.30 12.22
N LEU A 264 -18.71 -17.16 12.72
CA LEU A 264 -17.30 -16.82 12.60
C LEU A 264 -16.42 -17.72 13.45
N LYS A 265 -16.86 -18.10 14.66
CA LYS A 265 -16.18 -19.10 15.48
C LYS A 265 -16.21 -20.49 14.84
N ASP A 266 -17.30 -20.87 14.21
CA ASP A 266 -17.40 -22.15 13.45
C ASP A 266 -16.44 -22.15 12.25
N CYS A 267 -16.31 -21.02 11.53
CA CYS A 267 -15.32 -20.90 10.47
C CYS A 267 -13.87 -21.01 11.01
N ALA A 268 -13.59 -20.38 12.15
CA ALA A 268 -12.28 -20.49 12.79
C ALA A 268 -11.99 -21.92 13.29
N ALA A 269 -12.98 -22.59 13.87
CA ALA A 269 -12.88 -24.00 14.28
C ALA A 269 -12.64 -24.90 13.07
N ARG A 270 -13.32 -24.67 11.94
CA ARG A 270 -13.06 -25.38 10.68
C ARG A 270 -11.62 -25.15 10.21
N ALA A 271 -11.10 -23.93 10.26
CA ALA A 271 -9.73 -23.60 9.87
C ALA A 271 -8.71 -24.28 10.80
N MET A 272 -8.97 -24.34 12.08
CA MET A 272 -8.13 -25.04 13.05
C MET A 272 -8.20 -26.56 12.87
N GLY A 273 -9.36 -27.13 12.64
CA GLY A 273 -9.69 -28.56 12.67
C GLY A 273 -10.45 -28.99 13.93
N SER A 274 -10.59 -28.09 14.90
CA SER A 274 -11.34 -28.26 16.14
C SER A 274 -11.74 -26.91 16.73
N PRO A 275 -12.80 -26.84 17.57
CA PRO A 275 -13.13 -25.64 18.33
C PRO A 275 -11.98 -25.20 19.24
N PHE A 276 -11.78 -23.87 19.36
CA PHE A 276 -10.80 -23.27 20.26
C PHE A 276 -11.28 -21.92 20.80
N GLU A 277 -10.69 -21.48 21.89
CA GLU A 277 -11.02 -20.20 22.50
C GLU A 277 -10.37 -19.04 21.73
N MET A 278 -11.22 -18.07 21.34
CA MET A 278 -10.79 -16.83 20.66
C MET A 278 -11.68 -15.67 21.04
N GLU A 279 -11.08 -14.49 21.16
CA GLU A 279 -11.79 -13.22 21.36
C GLU A 279 -11.89 -12.49 20.00
N ILE A 280 -13.10 -12.28 19.50
CA ILE A 280 -13.32 -11.48 18.28
C ILE A 280 -13.20 -10.01 18.67
N LEU A 281 -12.18 -9.33 18.12
CA LEU A 281 -11.92 -7.91 18.36
C LEU A 281 -12.69 -7.02 17.38
N SER A 282 -12.80 -7.43 16.11
CA SER A 282 -13.56 -6.69 15.12
C SER A 282 -13.91 -7.53 13.90
N VAL A 283 -14.99 -7.16 13.22
CA VAL A 283 -15.47 -7.78 11.97
C VAL A 283 -15.70 -6.70 10.94
N LEU A 284 -15.09 -6.83 9.76
CA LEU A 284 -15.22 -5.89 8.67
C LEU A 284 -15.53 -6.60 7.36
N PRO A 285 -16.71 -6.37 6.76
CA PRO A 285 -16.96 -6.72 5.37
C PRO A 285 -16.04 -5.90 4.46
N TRP A 286 -15.38 -6.57 3.54
CA TRP A 286 -14.41 -5.99 2.62
C TRP A 286 -14.77 -6.31 1.18
N GLN A 287 -14.58 -5.35 0.29
CA GLN A 287 -14.71 -5.53 -1.15
C GLN A 287 -13.34 -5.56 -1.79
N ARG A 288 -13.01 -6.64 -2.47
CA ARG A 288 -11.84 -6.67 -3.36
C ARG A 288 -12.29 -6.17 -4.71
N ALA A 289 -11.61 -5.19 -5.24
CA ALA A 289 -11.96 -4.56 -6.50
C ALA A 289 -10.71 -4.30 -7.34
N GLU A 290 -10.93 -4.12 -8.64
CA GLU A 290 -9.95 -3.60 -9.59
C GLU A 290 -10.56 -2.35 -10.23
N TRP A 291 -10.15 -1.21 -9.71
CA TRP A 291 -10.62 0.10 -10.15
C TRP A 291 -9.46 1.08 -10.28
N VAL A 292 -9.45 1.86 -11.37
CA VAL A 292 -8.53 3.00 -11.55
C VAL A 292 -9.33 4.19 -12.06
N ALA A 293 -9.13 5.36 -11.48
CA ALA A 293 -9.81 6.60 -11.87
C ALA A 293 -9.39 7.04 -13.28
N GLU A 294 -10.33 7.60 -14.03
CA GLU A 294 -10.10 8.12 -15.38
C GLU A 294 -9.26 9.39 -15.39
N SER A 295 -9.24 10.12 -14.26
CA SER A 295 -8.38 11.27 -14.02
C SER A 295 -7.94 11.28 -12.55
N TYR A 296 -6.77 11.86 -12.27
CA TYR A 296 -6.24 12.02 -10.92
C TYR A 296 -6.41 13.45 -10.38
N GLY A 297 -7.30 14.21 -10.98
CA GLY A 297 -7.65 15.54 -10.51
C GLY A 297 -8.23 16.43 -11.61
N GLN A 298 -8.59 17.62 -11.22
CA GLN A 298 -9.04 18.70 -12.08
C GLN A 298 -8.56 20.03 -11.49
N ASP A 299 -7.90 20.85 -12.31
CA ASP A 299 -7.40 22.17 -11.97
C ASP A 299 -6.54 22.19 -10.69
N ARG A 300 -7.09 22.56 -9.54
CA ARG A 300 -6.40 22.69 -8.25
C ARG A 300 -6.69 21.58 -7.26
N VAL A 301 -7.51 20.59 -7.66
CA VAL A 301 -7.94 19.48 -6.82
C VAL A 301 -7.42 18.18 -7.38
N PHE A 302 -6.67 17.43 -6.56
CA PHE A 302 -6.02 16.18 -6.93
C PHE A 302 -6.52 15.03 -6.06
N LEU A 303 -6.43 13.82 -6.61
CA LEU A 303 -6.71 12.55 -5.92
C LEU A 303 -5.40 11.81 -5.69
N CYS A 304 -5.30 11.03 -4.62
CA CYS A 304 -4.11 10.27 -4.29
C CYS A 304 -4.45 8.95 -3.57
N GLY A 305 -3.74 7.88 -3.87
CA GLY A 305 -3.92 6.56 -3.26
C GLY A 305 -5.28 5.92 -3.58
N ASP A 306 -5.96 5.38 -2.56
CA ASP A 306 -7.24 4.69 -2.75
C ASP A 306 -8.34 5.58 -3.37
N ALA A 307 -8.21 6.91 -3.33
CA ALA A 307 -9.10 7.82 -4.06
C ALA A 307 -8.94 7.69 -5.59
N CYS A 308 -7.75 7.28 -6.07
CA CYS A 308 -7.43 7.07 -7.50
C CYS A 308 -7.57 5.62 -7.95
N HIS A 309 -7.23 4.65 -7.09
CA HIS A 309 -7.16 3.24 -7.48
C HIS A 309 -7.47 2.31 -6.31
N LEU A 310 -8.25 1.28 -6.60
CA LEU A 310 -8.56 0.20 -5.66
C LEU A 310 -8.01 -1.10 -6.23
N THR A 311 -7.17 -1.75 -5.44
CA THR A 311 -6.52 -3.01 -5.85
C THR A 311 -6.87 -4.16 -4.92
N SER A 312 -6.84 -5.39 -5.44
CA SER A 312 -6.87 -6.58 -4.61
C SER A 312 -5.72 -6.52 -3.58
N PRO A 313 -5.92 -6.91 -2.32
CA PRO A 313 -4.86 -6.89 -1.31
C PRO A 313 -3.76 -7.94 -1.55
N THR A 314 -3.91 -8.83 -2.54
CA THR A 314 -2.91 -9.84 -2.91
C THR A 314 -1.63 -9.18 -3.42
N GLY A 315 -0.52 -9.44 -2.73
CA GLY A 315 0.79 -8.82 -2.99
C GLY A 315 1.11 -7.60 -2.11
N GLY A 316 0.16 -7.05 -1.34
CA GLY A 316 0.42 -5.92 -0.41
C GLY A 316 0.84 -4.63 -1.11
N LEU A 317 0.37 -4.38 -2.35
CA LEU A 317 0.88 -3.31 -3.21
C LEU A 317 0.09 -1.99 -3.11
N GLY A 318 -1.19 -1.99 -2.66
CA GLY A 318 -2.08 -0.82 -2.73
C GLY A 318 -1.55 0.40 -1.99
N MET A 319 -1.30 0.29 -0.68
CA MET A 319 -0.74 1.36 0.14
C MET A 319 0.63 1.83 -0.39
N ASN A 320 1.49 0.89 -0.79
CA ASN A 320 2.82 1.18 -1.33
C ASN A 320 2.75 2.00 -2.63
N THR A 321 1.78 1.72 -3.49
CA THR A 321 1.49 2.50 -4.71
C THR A 321 1.01 3.91 -4.35
N GLY A 322 0.08 4.01 -3.38
CA GLY A 322 -0.45 5.30 -2.91
C GLY A 322 0.62 6.20 -2.27
N ILE A 323 1.58 5.63 -1.53
CA ILE A 323 2.73 6.41 -1.03
C ILE A 323 3.61 6.87 -2.20
N GLY A 324 3.77 6.04 -3.24
CA GLY A 324 4.43 6.46 -4.47
C GLY A 324 3.72 7.62 -5.16
N ASP A 325 2.38 7.63 -5.17
CA ASP A 325 1.59 8.76 -5.69
C ASP A 325 1.81 10.01 -4.85
N ALA A 326 1.79 9.87 -3.52
CA ALA A 326 2.01 10.97 -2.58
C ALA A 326 3.36 11.65 -2.79
N VAL A 327 4.44 10.88 -2.91
CA VAL A 327 5.79 11.41 -3.14
C VAL A 327 5.91 12.06 -4.51
N ASP A 328 5.29 11.47 -5.56
CA ASP A 328 5.30 12.04 -6.91
C ASP A 328 4.54 13.37 -6.97
N LEU A 329 3.33 13.44 -6.40
CA LEU A 329 2.53 14.65 -6.38
C LEU A 329 3.17 15.74 -5.50
N SER A 330 3.77 15.35 -4.38
CA SER A 330 4.39 16.27 -3.43
C SER A 330 5.51 17.10 -4.05
N TRP A 331 6.46 16.50 -4.78
CA TRP A 331 7.53 17.26 -5.38
C TRP A 331 7.05 18.17 -6.51
N LYS A 332 6.03 17.75 -7.27
CA LYS A 332 5.42 18.54 -8.34
C LYS A 332 4.68 19.75 -7.79
N LEU A 333 3.86 19.55 -6.75
CA LEU A 333 3.22 20.65 -6.03
C LEU A 333 4.26 21.61 -5.45
N SER A 334 5.33 21.08 -4.86
CA SER A 334 6.42 21.87 -4.31
C SER A 334 7.09 22.75 -5.37
N ALA A 335 7.43 22.17 -6.53
CA ALA A 335 8.08 22.90 -7.62
C ALA A 335 7.20 24.05 -8.14
N VAL A 336 5.89 23.83 -8.24
CA VAL A 336 4.93 24.87 -8.67
C VAL A 336 4.72 25.93 -7.58
N LEU A 337 4.58 25.54 -6.33
CA LEU A 337 4.39 26.45 -5.20
C LEU A 337 5.60 27.36 -4.97
N GLN A 338 6.79 26.88 -5.22
CA GLN A 338 8.05 27.65 -5.16
C GLN A 338 8.28 28.54 -6.40
N GLY A 339 7.45 28.38 -7.44
CA GLY A 339 7.62 29.11 -8.71
C GLY A 339 8.76 28.56 -9.58
N PHE A 340 9.34 27.41 -9.22
CA PHE A 340 10.36 26.73 -10.01
C PHE A 340 9.78 26.14 -11.30
N ALA A 341 8.52 25.69 -11.26
CA ALA A 341 7.82 25.15 -12.42
C ALA A 341 6.46 25.83 -12.64
N ALA A 342 6.02 25.85 -13.89
CA ALA A 342 4.68 26.30 -14.26
C ALA A 342 3.61 25.28 -13.81
N PRO A 343 2.35 25.70 -13.58
CA PRO A 343 1.25 24.80 -13.17
C PRO A 343 1.03 23.60 -14.10
N GLY A 344 1.39 23.72 -15.39
CA GLY A 344 1.32 22.62 -16.36
C GLY A 344 2.12 21.35 -15.97
N LEU A 345 3.12 21.48 -15.09
CA LEU A 345 3.84 20.33 -14.53
C LEU A 345 2.89 19.34 -13.86
N LEU A 346 1.84 19.81 -13.20
CA LEU A 346 0.91 18.97 -12.44
C LEU A 346 0.12 17.99 -13.32
N ALA A 347 -0.05 18.29 -14.61
CA ALA A 347 -0.68 17.38 -15.57
C ALA A 347 0.12 16.09 -15.76
N SER A 348 1.44 16.11 -15.54
CA SER A 348 2.29 14.92 -15.64
C SER A 348 1.99 13.88 -14.56
N TYR A 349 1.42 14.28 -13.42
CA TYR A 349 1.07 13.37 -12.31
C TYR A 349 0.15 12.24 -12.78
N PHE A 350 -0.93 12.58 -13.47
CA PHE A 350 -1.85 11.58 -14.01
C PHE A 350 -1.19 10.67 -15.04
N VAL A 351 -0.45 11.27 -15.99
CA VAL A 351 0.21 10.54 -17.08
C VAL A 351 1.26 9.54 -16.57
N GLU A 352 1.92 9.89 -15.48
CA GLU A 352 2.95 9.05 -14.87
C GLU A 352 2.36 7.99 -13.92
N ARG A 353 1.35 8.34 -13.11
CA ARG A 353 0.89 7.47 -12.02
C ARG A 353 -0.24 6.52 -12.40
N GLN A 354 -1.12 6.91 -13.33
CA GLN A 354 -2.24 6.06 -13.74
C GLN A 354 -1.78 4.74 -14.41
N PRO A 355 -0.79 4.72 -15.33
CA PRO A 355 -0.29 3.46 -15.90
C PRO A 355 0.30 2.52 -14.83
N ILE A 356 0.98 3.07 -13.83
CA ILE A 356 1.51 2.29 -12.70
C ILE A 356 0.37 1.67 -11.90
N ALA A 357 -0.68 2.44 -11.58
CA ALA A 357 -1.84 1.91 -10.88
C ALA A 357 -2.54 0.80 -11.68
N LYS A 358 -2.68 0.95 -13.01
CA LYS A 358 -3.21 -0.10 -13.89
C LYS A 358 -2.37 -1.37 -13.83
N ARG A 359 -1.04 -1.24 -13.92
CA ARG A 359 -0.10 -2.36 -13.81
C ARG A 359 -0.26 -3.10 -12.48
N ILE A 360 -0.28 -2.35 -11.38
CA ILE A 360 -0.39 -2.91 -10.03
C ILE A 360 -1.74 -3.59 -9.79
N THR A 361 -2.84 -2.96 -10.21
CA THR A 361 -4.18 -3.55 -10.03
C THR A 361 -4.35 -4.83 -10.84
N GLN A 362 -3.86 -4.88 -12.08
CA GLN A 362 -3.89 -6.08 -12.93
C GLN A 362 -3.02 -7.20 -12.36
N PHE A 363 -1.81 -6.89 -11.89
CA PHE A 363 -0.93 -7.86 -11.25
C PHE A 363 -1.57 -8.48 -9.99
N SER A 364 -2.14 -7.63 -9.12
CA SER A 364 -2.80 -8.07 -7.90
C SER A 364 -4.06 -8.91 -8.18
N THR A 365 -4.82 -8.54 -9.22
CA THR A 365 -5.97 -9.34 -9.68
C THR A 365 -5.53 -10.68 -10.22
N GLY A 366 -4.44 -10.73 -10.99
CA GLY A 366 -3.85 -11.99 -11.48
C GLY A 366 -3.45 -12.94 -10.34
N ASN A 367 -2.88 -12.41 -9.25
CA ASN A 367 -2.56 -13.21 -8.06
C ASN A 367 -3.84 -13.77 -7.38
N LEU A 368 -4.90 -12.97 -7.30
CA LEU A 368 -6.19 -13.43 -6.80
C LEU A 368 -6.79 -14.55 -7.68
N GLU A 369 -6.66 -14.44 -9.00
CA GLU A 369 -7.14 -15.45 -9.93
C GLU A 369 -6.38 -16.77 -9.79
N ILE A 370 -5.06 -16.72 -9.65
CA ILE A 370 -4.23 -17.90 -9.38
C ILE A 370 -4.70 -18.58 -8.10
N MET A 371 -4.88 -17.81 -7.02
CA MET A 371 -5.38 -18.34 -5.75
C MET A 371 -6.76 -19.01 -5.86
N LYS A 372 -7.64 -18.50 -6.74
CA LYS A 372 -8.99 -19.05 -6.97
C LYS A 372 -9.01 -20.25 -7.92
N LYS A 373 -8.08 -20.31 -8.88
CA LYS A 373 -8.00 -21.37 -9.90
C LYS A 373 -7.27 -22.62 -9.42
N VAL A 374 -7.02 -22.75 -8.12
CA VAL A 374 -6.41 -23.96 -7.56
C VAL A 374 -7.30 -25.18 -7.89
N PRO A 375 -6.72 -26.29 -8.35
CA PRO A 375 -7.49 -27.50 -8.57
C PRO A 375 -8.27 -27.88 -7.31
N SER A 376 -9.58 -27.96 -7.41
CA SER A 376 -10.45 -28.41 -6.33
C SER A 376 -10.74 -29.89 -6.49
N SER A 377 -10.76 -30.65 -5.38
CA SER A 377 -11.08 -32.06 -5.37
C SER A 377 -11.68 -32.47 -4.03
N ALA A 378 -12.73 -33.27 -4.08
CA ALA A 378 -13.30 -33.88 -2.88
C ALA A 378 -12.29 -34.77 -2.13
N LEU A 379 -11.27 -35.28 -2.84
CA LEU A 379 -10.24 -36.15 -2.26
C LEU A 379 -9.16 -35.38 -1.48
N ILE A 380 -9.19 -34.04 -1.42
CA ILE A 380 -8.14 -33.26 -0.75
C ILE A 380 -8.08 -33.55 0.77
N GLU A 381 -9.20 -33.92 1.35
CA GLU A 381 -9.34 -34.25 2.78
C GLU A 381 -9.26 -35.76 3.06
N ASP A 382 -9.12 -36.61 2.00
CA ASP A 382 -9.08 -38.06 2.11
C ASP A 382 -7.67 -38.55 2.42
N ASP A 383 -7.55 -39.49 3.39
CA ASP A 383 -6.28 -40.13 3.79
C ASP A 383 -5.78 -41.20 2.81
N SER A 384 -6.48 -41.40 1.68
CA SER A 384 -6.05 -42.36 0.65
C SER A 384 -4.78 -41.95 -0.10
N VAL A 385 -4.22 -42.89 -0.87
CA VAL A 385 -3.09 -42.62 -1.78
C VAL A 385 -3.48 -41.57 -2.84
N GLU A 386 -4.71 -41.66 -3.35
CA GLU A 386 -5.26 -40.71 -4.31
C GLU A 386 -5.39 -39.29 -3.69
N GLY A 387 -5.88 -39.18 -2.46
CA GLY A 387 -5.93 -37.94 -1.71
C GLY A 387 -4.54 -37.34 -1.50
N SER A 388 -3.55 -38.17 -1.22
CA SER A 388 -2.15 -37.74 -1.10
C SER A 388 -1.59 -37.15 -2.41
N ARG A 389 -1.91 -37.77 -3.56
CA ARG A 389 -1.52 -37.26 -4.88
C ARG A 389 -2.17 -35.90 -5.19
N VAL A 390 -3.47 -35.79 -4.87
CA VAL A 390 -4.20 -34.50 -5.03
C VAL A 390 -3.56 -33.42 -4.18
N ARG A 391 -3.28 -33.69 -2.90
CA ARG A 391 -2.65 -32.71 -2.01
C ARG A 391 -1.30 -32.23 -2.53
N LEU A 392 -0.44 -33.15 -3.00
CA LEU A 392 0.85 -32.78 -3.58
C LEU A 392 0.68 -31.88 -4.81
N ALA A 393 -0.18 -32.26 -5.75
CA ALA A 393 -0.42 -31.47 -6.97
C ALA A 393 -0.98 -30.06 -6.67
N VAL A 394 -1.89 -29.96 -5.69
CA VAL A 394 -2.44 -28.67 -5.24
C VAL A 394 -1.37 -27.83 -4.56
N GLY A 395 -0.55 -28.42 -3.71
CA GLY A 395 0.54 -27.76 -3.02
C GLY A 395 1.58 -27.20 -3.98
N ASP A 396 2.02 -27.99 -4.96
CA ASP A 396 2.97 -27.57 -5.99
C ASP A 396 2.39 -26.40 -6.84
N ALA A 397 1.12 -26.52 -7.25
CA ALA A 397 0.45 -25.47 -8.03
C ALA A 397 0.35 -24.15 -7.24
N LEU A 398 0.08 -24.21 -5.93
CA LEU A 398 0.03 -23.01 -5.07
C LEU A 398 1.42 -22.41 -4.84
N CYS A 399 2.41 -23.24 -4.50
CA CYS A 399 3.77 -22.79 -4.26
C CYS A 399 4.35 -22.09 -5.50
N GLU A 400 4.21 -22.69 -6.68
CA GLU A 400 4.73 -22.10 -7.90
C GLU A 400 3.87 -20.92 -8.38
N GLY A 401 2.55 -21.05 -8.40
CA GLY A 401 1.65 -20.02 -8.91
C GLY A 401 1.67 -18.75 -8.10
N LEU A 402 1.75 -18.83 -6.76
CA LEU A 402 1.75 -17.68 -5.85
C LEU A 402 3.16 -17.17 -5.54
N LYS A 403 4.22 -17.79 -6.03
CA LYS A 403 5.61 -17.32 -5.85
C LYS A 403 5.79 -15.87 -6.29
N ARG A 404 5.17 -15.47 -7.39
CA ARG A 404 5.19 -14.10 -7.89
C ARG A 404 4.57 -13.08 -6.92
N GLU A 405 3.66 -13.47 -6.02
CA GLU A 405 3.08 -12.59 -4.99
C GLU A 405 4.14 -12.18 -3.97
N TRP A 406 5.07 -13.06 -3.65
CA TRP A 406 6.08 -12.87 -2.61
C TRP A 406 7.40 -12.31 -3.13
N PHE A 407 7.71 -12.58 -4.39
CA PHE A 407 8.95 -12.16 -5.04
C PHE A 407 8.67 -11.16 -6.17
N SER A 408 7.92 -10.10 -5.87
CA SER A 408 7.45 -9.11 -6.83
C SER A 408 8.32 -7.84 -6.83
N MET A 409 9.64 -7.99 -6.82
CA MET A 409 10.57 -6.85 -6.73
C MET A 409 10.34 -5.82 -7.84
N ASN A 410 10.05 -6.27 -9.06
CA ASN A 410 9.80 -5.38 -10.19
C ASN A 410 8.49 -4.58 -10.05
N MET A 411 7.52 -5.04 -9.24
CA MET A 411 6.33 -4.23 -8.89
C MET A 411 6.65 -3.12 -7.90
N HIS A 412 7.68 -3.28 -7.08
CA HIS A 412 8.11 -2.28 -6.12
C HIS A 412 9.11 -1.27 -6.71
N LEU A 413 10.13 -1.73 -7.44
CA LEU A 413 11.26 -0.93 -7.90
C LEU A 413 11.28 -0.63 -9.40
N GLY A 414 10.62 -1.45 -10.22
CA GLY A 414 10.69 -1.41 -11.68
C GLY A 414 9.59 -0.56 -12.34
N ASN A 415 8.88 0.27 -11.58
CA ASN A 415 7.92 1.19 -12.17
C ASN A 415 8.67 2.33 -12.89
N ARG A 416 8.36 2.52 -14.17
CA ARG A 416 9.01 3.50 -15.05
C ARG A 416 7.98 4.39 -15.74
N TYR A 417 8.27 5.67 -15.87
CA TYR A 417 7.47 6.64 -16.60
C TYR A 417 7.88 6.62 -18.06
N THR A 418 7.14 5.91 -18.89
CA THR A 418 7.50 5.65 -20.29
C THR A 418 6.92 6.65 -21.29
N ALA A 419 6.00 7.51 -20.83
CA ALA A 419 5.30 8.48 -21.67
C ALA A 419 5.09 9.83 -20.93
N SER A 420 6.00 10.19 -20.03
CA SER A 420 5.90 11.46 -19.30
C SER A 420 6.19 12.65 -20.22
N PRO A 421 5.35 13.70 -20.19
CA PRO A 421 5.55 14.90 -21.01
C PRO A 421 6.72 15.77 -20.51
N ILE A 422 7.28 15.49 -19.33
CA ILE A 422 8.42 16.23 -18.76
C ILE A 422 9.75 15.50 -18.96
N ASN A 423 9.72 14.31 -19.55
CA ASN A 423 10.92 13.51 -19.83
C ASN A 423 11.34 13.66 -21.29
N VAL A 424 12.64 13.75 -21.53
CA VAL A 424 13.24 13.67 -22.86
C VAL A 424 13.79 12.25 -23.02
N TYR A 425 13.19 11.47 -23.90
CA TYR A 425 13.58 10.08 -24.14
C TYR A 425 14.59 10.02 -25.26
N ASP A 426 15.70 9.31 -25.06
CA ASP A 426 16.78 9.18 -26.05
C ASP A 426 16.39 8.30 -27.23
N GLU A 427 15.55 7.28 -26.98
CA GLU A 427 15.12 6.31 -27.99
C GLU A 427 13.61 6.01 -27.84
N VAL A 428 12.99 5.69 -28.99
CA VAL A 428 11.62 5.16 -29.01
C VAL A 428 11.71 3.65 -28.84
N GLU A 429 11.29 3.17 -27.69
CA GLU A 429 11.25 1.72 -27.40
C GLU A 429 10.09 1.06 -28.14
N SER A 430 10.29 -0.19 -28.58
CA SER A 430 9.21 -0.94 -29.22
C SER A 430 8.09 -1.31 -28.25
N ALA A 431 6.88 -1.45 -28.77
CA ALA A 431 5.71 -1.84 -27.98
C ALA A 431 5.94 -3.19 -27.28
N GLU A 432 6.63 -4.12 -27.91
CA GLU A 432 6.92 -5.45 -27.36
C GLU A 432 7.82 -5.36 -26.12
N VAL A 433 8.83 -4.48 -26.14
CA VAL A 433 9.73 -4.26 -24.99
C VAL A 433 8.95 -3.64 -23.82
N LEU A 434 8.13 -2.62 -24.10
CA LEU A 434 7.32 -1.97 -23.09
C LEU A 434 6.28 -2.93 -22.47
N GLU A 435 5.66 -3.76 -23.29
CA GLU A 435 4.70 -4.77 -22.84
C GLU A 435 5.37 -5.86 -22.00
N ALA A 436 6.54 -6.33 -22.40
CA ALA A 436 7.32 -7.32 -21.64
C ALA A 436 7.71 -6.77 -20.26
N GLU A 437 8.17 -5.51 -20.18
CA GLU A 437 8.47 -4.84 -18.92
C GLU A 437 7.21 -4.65 -18.04
N PHE A 438 6.10 -4.27 -18.65
CA PHE A 438 4.83 -4.09 -17.95
C PHE A 438 4.35 -5.39 -17.29
N ASN A 439 4.50 -6.53 -17.98
CA ASN A 439 4.03 -7.84 -17.55
C ASN A 439 4.98 -8.56 -16.59
N ASP A 440 6.29 -8.23 -16.58
CA ASP A 440 7.23 -8.82 -15.61
C ASP A 440 7.06 -8.20 -14.23
N GLY A 441 6.49 -8.95 -13.32
CA GLY A 441 6.32 -8.51 -11.91
C GLY A 441 7.48 -8.89 -10.99
N VAL A 442 8.35 -9.78 -11.43
CA VAL A 442 9.34 -10.46 -10.57
C VAL A 442 10.74 -9.89 -10.74
N HIS A 443 11.25 -9.84 -11.97
CA HIS A 443 12.66 -9.59 -12.24
C HIS A 443 12.97 -8.10 -12.41
N TYR A 444 13.34 -7.45 -11.32
CA TYR A 444 13.83 -6.07 -11.36
C TYR A 444 15.29 -6.04 -11.86
N ARG A 445 15.56 -5.14 -12.80
CA ARG A 445 16.92 -4.83 -13.29
C ARG A 445 17.16 -3.34 -13.14
N PRO A 446 18.17 -2.93 -12.33
CA PRO A 446 18.55 -1.52 -12.25
C PRO A 446 18.90 -0.96 -13.61
N THR A 447 18.44 0.24 -13.90
CA THR A 447 18.67 0.92 -15.20
C THR A 447 18.75 2.42 -15.00
N SER A 448 19.53 3.09 -15.87
CA SER A 448 19.59 4.55 -15.97
C SER A 448 18.67 5.11 -17.05
N ARG A 449 17.81 4.28 -17.68
CA ARG A 449 16.86 4.76 -18.68
C ARG A 449 15.95 5.84 -18.12
N VAL A 450 15.60 6.81 -18.97
CA VAL A 450 14.74 7.93 -18.58
C VAL A 450 13.40 7.45 -18.03
N GLY A 451 12.95 8.09 -16.97
CA GLY A 451 11.72 7.75 -16.26
C GLY A 451 11.83 6.59 -15.26
N ALA A 452 12.98 5.90 -15.19
CA ALA A 452 13.22 4.84 -14.25
C ALA A 452 13.67 5.39 -12.87
N ARG A 453 13.52 4.55 -11.83
CA ARG A 453 14.14 4.78 -10.53
C ARG A 453 15.66 4.79 -10.66
N ALA A 454 16.31 5.79 -10.09
CA ALA A 454 17.78 5.84 -10.07
C ALA A 454 18.37 4.58 -9.42
N PRO A 455 19.42 3.98 -10.01
CA PRO A 455 20.06 2.78 -9.47
C PRO A 455 20.66 3.03 -8.08
N HIS A 456 20.55 2.04 -7.19
CA HIS A 456 21.26 2.03 -5.93
C HIS A 456 22.69 1.50 -6.12
N VAL A 457 23.65 2.21 -5.54
CA VAL A 457 25.03 1.77 -5.36
C VAL A 457 25.51 2.30 -4.01
N TRP A 458 26.28 1.50 -3.27
CA TRP A 458 26.95 1.98 -2.06
C TRP A 458 28.18 2.81 -2.41
N LEU A 459 28.24 4.05 -1.88
CA LEU A 459 29.34 5.00 -2.05
C LEU A 459 30.30 5.00 -0.84
N GLY A 460 30.42 3.87 -0.18
CA GLY A 460 31.12 3.67 1.07
C GLY A 460 30.28 2.82 2.01
N ASP A 461 30.61 2.78 3.29
CA ASP A 461 30.04 1.80 4.22
C ASP A 461 28.53 1.92 4.46
N LYS A 462 27.94 3.12 4.30
CA LYS A 462 26.53 3.35 4.65
C LYS A 462 25.80 4.38 3.77
N THR A 463 26.47 4.99 2.79
CA THR A 463 25.88 6.01 1.93
C THR A 463 25.45 5.40 0.60
N SER A 464 24.17 5.45 0.30
CA SER A 464 23.60 5.05 -0.99
C SER A 464 23.60 6.21 -1.98
N THR A 465 23.72 5.93 -3.27
CA THR A 465 23.41 6.92 -4.33
C THR A 465 22.05 7.58 -4.13
N LEU A 466 21.06 6.83 -3.57
CA LEU A 466 19.73 7.37 -3.29
C LEU A 466 19.72 8.40 -2.15
N ASP A 467 20.68 8.37 -1.25
CA ASP A 467 20.80 9.35 -0.15
C ASP A 467 21.24 10.73 -0.67
N LEU A 468 21.87 10.78 -1.85
CA LEU A 468 22.23 12.03 -2.52
C LEU A 468 21.04 12.73 -3.17
N LEU A 469 19.93 12.00 -3.40
CA LEU A 469 18.70 12.54 -3.95
C LEU A 469 17.91 13.27 -2.84
N GLY A 470 18.22 14.56 -2.68
CA GLY A 470 17.60 15.44 -1.67
C GLY A 470 16.13 15.79 -1.96
N ARG A 471 15.75 17.03 -1.62
CA ARG A 471 14.40 17.57 -1.84
C ARG A 471 14.16 17.95 -3.30
N ASP A 472 15.22 18.33 -4.00
CA ASP A 472 15.18 18.96 -5.33
C ASP A 472 15.89 18.09 -6.36
N PHE A 473 16.08 18.62 -7.57
CA PHE A 473 16.82 17.96 -8.64
C PHE A 473 18.31 17.84 -8.30
N VAL A 474 18.92 16.72 -8.67
CA VAL A 474 20.32 16.42 -8.45
C VAL A 474 20.95 16.02 -9.76
N LEU A 475 22.05 16.67 -10.12
CA LEU A 475 22.89 16.32 -11.28
C LEU A 475 24.08 15.48 -10.78
N PHE A 476 24.16 14.22 -11.24
CA PHE A 476 25.33 13.38 -11.01
C PHE A 476 26.36 13.63 -12.11
N CYS A 477 27.54 14.12 -11.71
CA CYS A 477 28.66 14.34 -12.61
C CYS A 477 29.73 13.28 -12.34
N PHE A 478 30.04 12.44 -13.32
CA PHE A 478 31.02 11.36 -13.20
C PHE A 478 32.44 11.77 -13.61
N ASP A 479 32.59 12.92 -14.27
CA ASP A 479 33.87 13.52 -14.64
C ASP A 479 34.13 14.79 -13.85
N ARG A 480 35.38 15.29 -13.87
CA ARG A 480 35.74 16.60 -13.28
C ARG A 480 34.93 17.69 -13.98
N VAL A 481 33.98 18.25 -13.25
CA VAL A 481 33.19 19.40 -13.72
C VAL A 481 34.10 20.62 -13.84
N SER A 482 34.17 21.25 -15.02
CA SER A 482 34.80 22.56 -15.14
C SER A 482 33.93 23.58 -14.35
N ALA A 483 34.56 24.54 -13.70
CA ALA A 483 33.97 25.53 -12.77
C ALA A 483 32.75 26.32 -13.33
N ARG A 484 32.33 26.09 -14.59
CA ARG A 484 31.19 26.77 -15.25
C ARG A 484 29.82 26.10 -15.05
N VAL A 485 29.75 24.97 -14.34
CA VAL A 485 28.47 24.26 -14.07
C VAL A 485 28.02 24.46 -12.61
N GLN A 486 28.67 25.34 -11.87
CA GLN A 486 28.38 25.60 -10.43
C GLN A 486 27.42 26.78 -10.17
N ASP A 487 26.93 27.47 -11.19
CA ASP A 487 25.98 28.59 -11.06
C ASP A 487 24.54 28.17 -11.45
#